data_1ace707873a0950eb8acb4826a9b3de8
#
_entry.id   1ace707873a0950eb8acb4826a9b3de8
#
_cell.length_a   1.000
_cell.length_b   1.000
_cell.length_c   1.000
_cell.angle_alpha   90.00
_cell.angle_beta   90.00
_cell.angle_gamma   90.00
#
_symmetry.space_group_name_H-M   'P 1'
#
loop_
_entity.id
_entity.type
_entity.pdbx_description
1 polymer ?
#
loop_
_entity_poly.entity_id
_entity_poly.type
_entity_poly.pdbx_seq_one_letter_code
_entity_poly.pdbx_strand_id
1 'polypeptide(L)' 'YLFDLKNGKKKLAYGQSPEDALEILSYRLSQEEMDEIIQDKFVKIHQRQLQEYVHLLG' A
#
# COMPACT_ATOMS: atom_id res chain seq x y z
N TYR A 1 -2.32 -2.32 -5.23
CA TYR A 1 -2.99 -2.60 -3.96
C TYR A 1 -2.91 -1.40 -3.03
N LEU A 2 -3.99 -1.14 -2.34
CA LEU A 2 -4.09 -0.08 -1.34
C LEU A 2 -4.10 -0.73 0.04
N PHE A 3 -3.16 -0.31 0.89
CA PHE A 3 -3.05 -0.85 2.25
C PHE A 3 -3.47 0.20 3.27
N ASP A 4 -4.20 -0.23 4.28
CA ASP A 4 -4.54 0.61 5.42
C ASP A 4 -3.45 0.50 6.49
N LEU A 5 -3.12 1.62 7.11
CA LEU A 5 -2.19 1.68 8.21
C LEU A 5 -2.94 1.92 9.52
N LYS A 6 -2.32 1.51 10.63
CA LYS A 6 -2.92 1.63 11.95
C LYS A 6 -3.19 3.08 12.35
N ASN A 7 -2.41 4.01 11.80
CA ASN A 7 -2.55 5.44 12.10
C ASN A 7 -3.64 6.13 11.27
N GLY A 8 -4.43 5.36 10.53
CA GLY A 8 -5.49 5.91 9.68
C GLY A 8 -5.04 6.35 8.30
N LYS A 9 -3.76 6.26 8.01
CA LYS A 9 -3.22 6.58 6.68
C LYS A 9 -3.33 5.36 5.76
N LYS A 10 -3.10 5.62 4.48
CA LYS A 10 -3.15 4.58 3.46
C LYS A 10 -1.92 4.68 2.58
N LYS A 11 -1.46 3.55 2.06
CA LYS A 11 -0.35 3.51 1.11
C LYS A 11 -0.74 2.68 -0.10
N LEU A 12 -0.34 3.14 -1.26
CA LEU A 12 -0.60 2.48 -2.54
C LEU A 12 0.70 1.92 -3.09
N ALA A 13 0.65 0.67 -3.55
CA ALA A 13 1.82 0.05 -4.17
C ALA A 13 1.39 -0.84 -5.33
N TYR A 14 2.23 -0.91 -6.34
CA TYR A 14 2.06 -1.82 -7.46
C TYR A 14 2.57 -3.20 -7.10
N GLY A 15 1.93 -4.23 -7.66
CA GLY A 15 2.35 -5.59 -7.48
C GLY A 15 1.37 -6.54 -8.11
N GLN A 16 1.82 -7.75 -8.42
CA GLN A 16 0.94 -8.80 -8.96
C GLN A 16 0.16 -9.48 -7.84
N SER A 17 0.62 -9.35 -6.63
CA SER A 17 -0.01 -9.90 -5.44
C SER A 17 0.20 -8.95 -4.27
N PRO A 18 -0.56 -9.10 -3.17
CA PRO A 18 -0.32 -8.28 -1.98
C PRO A 18 1.09 -8.41 -1.44
N GLU A 19 1.68 -9.60 -1.51
CA GLU A 19 3.04 -9.82 -1.05
C GLU A 19 4.05 -9.03 -1.88
N ASP A 20 3.87 -9.02 -3.21
CA ASP A 20 4.73 -8.23 -4.08
C ASP A 20 4.63 -6.74 -3.77
N ALA A 21 3.41 -6.25 -3.56
CA ALA A 21 3.20 -4.85 -3.23
C ALA A 21 3.83 -4.49 -1.89
N LEU A 22 3.73 -5.37 -0.90
CA LEU A 22 4.36 -5.17 0.41
C LEU A 22 5.88 -5.15 0.29
N GLU A 23 6.45 -6.01 -0.55
CA GLU A 23 7.89 -6.02 -0.78
C GLU A 23 8.36 -4.69 -1.37
N ILE A 24 7.63 -4.16 -2.34
CA ILE A 24 7.95 -2.86 -2.92
C ILE A 24 7.88 -1.76 -1.87
N LEU A 25 6.86 -1.78 -1.02
CA LEU A 25 6.73 -0.81 0.06
C LEU A 25 7.89 -0.90 1.04
N SER A 26 8.41 -2.11 1.28
CA SER A 26 9.52 -2.29 2.21
C SER A 26 10.79 -1.57 1.78
N TYR A 27 10.95 -1.30 0.49
CA TYR A 27 12.08 -0.53 -0.03
C TYR A 27 11.90 0.98 0.10
N ARG A 28 10.67 1.43 0.31
CA ARG A 28 10.34 2.85 0.34
C ARG A 28 10.03 3.36 1.74
N LEU A 29 9.49 2.50 2.59
CA LEU A 29 9.04 2.87 3.92
C LEU A 29 10.07 2.46 4.96
N SER A 30 10.10 3.19 6.07
CA SER A 30 10.90 2.79 7.23
C SER A 30 10.29 1.54 7.88
N GLN A 31 11.07 0.89 8.74
CA GLN A 31 10.59 -0.27 9.49
C GLN A 31 9.35 0.09 10.33
N GLU A 32 9.37 1.28 10.92
CA GLU A 32 8.24 1.74 11.74
C GLU A 32 6.96 1.86 10.91
N GLU A 33 7.07 2.41 9.70
CA GLU A 33 5.93 2.54 8.81
C GLU A 33 5.44 1.18 8.33
N MET A 34 6.36 0.26 8.03
CA MET A 34 5.99 -1.09 7.63
C MET A 34 5.24 -1.81 8.74
N ASP A 35 5.63 -1.60 10.00
CA ASP A 35 4.96 -2.21 11.14
C ASP A 35 3.53 -1.70 11.33
N GLU A 36 3.23 -0.52 10.81
CA GLU A 36 1.89 0.05 10.89
C GLU A 36 0.94 -0.47 9.82
N ILE A 37 1.46 -1.13 8.79
CA ILE A 37 0.62 -1.68 7.72
C ILE A 37 -0.22 -2.84 8.25
N ILE A 38 -1.54 -2.73 8.05
CA ILE A 38 -2.47 -3.80 8.39
C ILE A 38 -2.52 -4.74 7.20
N GLN A 39 -1.77 -5.84 7.26
CA GLN A 39 -1.59 -6.74 6.12
C GLN A 39 -2.88 -7.42 5.68
N ASP A 40 -3.83 -7.60 6.57
CA ASP A 40 -5.10 -8.25 6.26
C ASP A 40 -6.11 -7.29 5.65
N LYS A 41 -5.85 -6.00 5.66
CA LYS A 41 -6.76 -4.99 5.13
C LYS A 41 -6.13 -4.31 3.92
N PHE A 42 -6.31 -4.93 2.78
CA PHE A 42 -5.87 -4.34 1.52
C PHE A 42 -7.00 -4.42 0.50
N VAL A 43 -6.95 -3.51 -0.48
CA VAL A 43 -7.93 -3.47 -1.56
C VAL A 43 -7.19 -3.44 -2.88
N LYS A 44 -7.63 -4.28 -3.82
CA LYS A 44 -7.10 -4.24 -5.18
C LYS A 44 -7.76 -3.10 -5.92
N ILE A 45 -6.95 -2.18 -6.42
CA ILE A 45 -7.42 -1.00 -7.14
C ILE A 45 -7.33 -1.25 -8.63
N HIS A 46 -8.43 -1.03 -9.35
CA HIS A 46 -8.44 -1.10 -10.80
C HIS A 46 -7.77 0.14 -11.40
N GLN A 47 -7.24 0.01 -12.61
CA GLN A 47 -6.56 1.12 -13.27
C GLN A 47 -7.43 2.37 -13.36
N ARG A 48 -8.73 2.21 -13.53
CA ARG A 48 -9.67 3.34 -13.58
C ARG A 48 -9.70 4.14 -12.29
N GLN A 49 -9.50 3.46 -11.15
CA GLN A 49 -9.52 4.08 -9.83
C GLN A 49 -8.12 4.56 -9.42
N LEU A 50 -7.10 4.13 -10.13
CA LEU A 50 -5.72 4.42 -9.77
C LEU A 50 -5.45 5.92 -9.71
N GLN A 51 -6.06 6.69 -10.59
CA GLN A 51 -5.87 8.14 -10.62
C GLN A 51 -6.35 8.82 -9.35
N GLU A 52 -7.36 8.26 -8.70
CA GLU A 52 -7.87 8.81 -7.44
C GLU A 52 -6.91 8.57 -6.27
N TYR A 53 -6.06 7.56 -6.38
CA TYR A 53 -5.18 7.14 -5.30
C TYR A 53 -3.71 7.37 -5.59
N VAL A 54 -3.39 7.95 -6.74
CA VAL A 54 -1.99 8.11 -7.16
C VAL A 54 -1.18 8.95 -6.17
N HIS A 55 -1.82 9.87 -5.48
CA HIS A 55 -1.16 10.69 -4.48
C HIS A 55 -0.69 9.90 -3.25
N LEU A 56 -1.17 8.67 -3.10
CA LEU A 56 -0.77 7.78 -2.02
C LEU A 56 0.43 6.90 -2.39
N LEU A 57 0.87 6.97 -3.66
CA LEU A 57 2.07 6.25 -4.09
C LEU A 57 3.29 6.84 -3.40
N GLY A 58 4.00 5.99 -2.79
CA GLY A 58 5.20 6.44 -2.24
C GLY A 58 5.47 6.44 -0.87
#